data_28bfec8bc34a2392fe82ad24e28620f5
#
_entry.id   28bfec8bc34a2392fe82ad24e28620f5
#
_cell.length_a   1.000
_cell.length_b   1.000
_cell.length_c   1.000
_cell.angle_alpha   90.00
_cell.angle_beta   90.00
_cell.angle_gamma   90.00
#
_symmetry.space_group_name_H-M   'P 1'
#
loop_
_entity.id
_entity.type
_entity.pdbx_description
1 polymer ?
#
loop_
_entity_poly.entity_id
_entity_poly.type
_entity_poly.pdbx_seq_one_letter_code
_entity_poly.pdbx_strand_id
1 'polypeptide(L)'
;MLSHISMKKSFFLFTLVFLLGCSDSKDDLSREIDTVILDDLIQHSNEFDKRVYSFDNGLHLAVGYGIANSIMVEGIDGNIIIDASDSVAEAEEVYSHFSKINSNPIKAIIYTHNHGDHTFGAAYYYNLGEEKPMVIAHESTSEYVERIMGILNPIISKRSSRMFGTELPSGDVINVGIGPYLGVSQSPIGYIKPNITFT
;
A
#
# COMPACT_ATOMS: atom_id res chain seq x y z
N MET A 1 47.83 -41.33 58.10
CA MET A 1 46.43 -41.50 58.46
C MET A 1 45.86 -40.11 58.65
N LEU A 2 45.40 -39.48 57.61
CA LEU A 2 44.84 -38.11 57.72
C LEU A 2 43.64 -38.02 56.77
N SER A 3 42.60 -37.60 57.35
CA SER A 3 41.22 -37.57 56.89
C SER A 3 40.96 -36.57 55.74
N HIS A 4 40.29 -37.06 54.71
CA HIS A 4 39.65 -36.19 53.74
C HIS A 4 38.45 -35.49 54.37
N ILE A 5 38.48 -34.17 54.45
CA ILE A 5 37.34 -33.35 54.79
C ILE A 5 36.76 -32.79 53.49
N SER A 6 35.53 -33.08 53.32
CA SER A 6 34.62 -32.80 52.24
C SER A 6 34.44 -31.31 51.96
N MET A 7 34.78 -30.88 50.74
CA MET A 7 34.57 -29.53 50.24
C MET A 7 33.51 -29.55 49.11
N LYS A 8 32.32 -30.07 49.44
CA LYS A 8 31.23 -30.21 48.48
C LYS A 8 29.90 -29.54 48.84
N LYS A 9 29.85 -28.70 49.84
CA LYS A 9 28.55 -28.10 50.25
C LYS A 9 28.44 -26.55 50.11
N SER A 10 29.43 -25.88 49.55
CA SER A 10 29.38 -24.39 49.47
C SER A 10 29.08 -23.83 48.06
N PHE A 11 28.95 -24.70 47.05
CA PHE A 11 28.77 -24.20 45.66
C PHE A 11 27.30 -24.21 45.17
N PHE A 12 26.36 -24.67 45.99
CA PHE A 12 24.96 -24.77 45.59
C PHE A 12 24.08 -23.64 46.11
N LEU A 13 24.57 -22.78 46.95
CA LEU A 13 23.78 -21.67 47.55
C LEU A 13 23.97 -20.35 46.80
N PHE A 14 24.94 -20.25 45.91
CA PHE A 14 25.23 -18.95 45.20
C PHE A 14 24.52 -18.88 43.83
N THR A 15 23.97 -19.99 43.32
CA THR A 15 23.32 -20.04 42.03
C THR A 15 21.80 -19.78 42.11
N LEU A 16 21.23 -19.74 43.30
CA LEU A 16 19.77 -19.57 43.47
C LEU A 16 19.33 -18.11 43.74
N VAL A 17 20.28 -17.19 43.96
CA VAL A 17 19.95 -15.80 44.26
C VAL A 17 19.94 -14.95 42.98
N PHE A 18 20.45 -15.44 41.85
CA PHE A 18 20.48 -14.69 40.58
C PHE A 18 19.25 -14.91 39.65
N LEU A 19 18.27 -15.73 40.06
CA LEU A 19 17.07 -16.00 39.27
C LEU A 19 15.79 -15.33 39.79
N LEU A 20 15.91 -14.44 40.78
CA LEU A 20 14.73 -13.74 41.35
C LEU A 20 14.79 -12.20 41.19
N GLY A 21 15.53 -11.71 40.23
CA GLY A 21 15.74 -10.27 40.09
C GLY A 21 15.53 -9.74 38.67
N CYS A 22 14.48 -10.19 37.96
CA CYS A 22 13.94 -9.48 36.79
C CYS A 22 12.42 -9.61 36.85
N SER A 23 11.77 -8.79 37.66
CA SER A 23 10.32 -8.68 37.68
C SER A 23 9.88 -7.49 36.87
N ASP A 24 9.12 -7.74 35.87
CA ASP A 24 7.81 -7.18 35.46
C ASP A 24 7.56 -5.65 35.42
N SER A 25 8.56 -4.77 35.61
CA SER A 25 8.29 -3.32 35.51
C SER A 25 8.58 -2.71 34.16
N LYS A 26 9.20 -3.45 33.22
CA LYS A 26 9.40 -2.98 31.83
C LYS A 26 8.28 -3.38 30.89
N ASP A 27 7.58 -4.48 31.17
CA ASP A 27 6.50 -4.98 30.31
C ASP A 27 5.23 -4.13 30.39
N ASP A 28 4.95 -3.50 31.56
CA ASP A 28 3.73 -2.75 31.74
C ASP A 28 3.80 -1.35 31.08
N LEU A 29 4.95 -0.70 31.17
CA LEU A 29 5.15 0.61 30.52
C LEU A 29 5.26 0.49 29.00
N SER A 30 5.86 -0.59 28.47
CA SER A 30 5.92 -0.86 27.04
C SER A 30 4.54 -1.16 26.47
N ARG A 31 3.70 -1.92 27.19
CA ARG A 31 2.32 -2.21 26.78
C ARG A 31 1.43 -0.97 26.80
N GLU A 32 1.58 -0.07 27.75
CA GLU A 32 0.83 1.18 27.80
C GLU A 32 1.23 2.12 26.65
N ILE A 33 2.52 2.24 26.35
CA ILE A 33 3.03 3.03 25.23
C ILE A 33 2.56 2.43 23.89
N ASP A 34 2.65 1.12 23.73
CA ASP A 34 2.22 0.44 22.52
C ASP A 34 0.72 0.60 22.24
N THR A 35 -0.13 0.58 23.30
CA THR A 35 -1.58 0.80 23.14
C THR A 35 -1.91 2.24 22.74
N VAL A 36 -1.27 3.23 23.32
CA VAL A 36 -1.50 4.65 22.98
C VAL A 36 -1.08 4.94 21.54
N ILE A 37 0.09 4.44 21.10
CA ILE A 37 0.56 4.60 19.73
C ILE A 37 -0.38 3.90 18.75
N LEU A 38 -0.91 2.74 19.11
CA LEU A 38 -1.84 1.98 18.28
C LEU A 38 -3.16 2.72 18.09
N ASP A 39 -3.71 3.32 19.15
CA ASP A 39 -4.96 4.08 19.10
C ASP A 39 -4.81 5.33 18.22
N ASP A 40 -3.73 6.07 18.37
CA ASP A 40 -3.42 7.23 17.52
C ASP A 40 -3.25 6.82 16.05
N LEU A 41 -2.60 5.69 15.77
CA LEU A 41 -2.42 5.15 14.43
C LEU A 41 -3.76 4.73 13.80
N ILE A 42 -4.64 4.09 14.56
CA ILE A 42 -5.98 3.72 14.12
C ILE A 42 -6.80 4.98 13.80
N GLN A 43 -6.76 5.97 14.69
CA GLN A 43 -7.49 7.22 14.47
C GLN A 43 -7.00 7.94 13.22
N HIS A 44 -5.69 8.04 13.02
CA HIS A 44 -5.11 8.66 11.83
C HIS A 44 -5.46 7.86 10.56
N SER A 45 -5.51 6.53 10.64
CA SER A 45 -5.85 5.69 9.50
C SER A 45 -7.29 5.87 9.01
N ASN A 46 -8.21 6.32 9.86
CA ASN A 46 -9.60 6.64 9.48
C ASN A 46 -9.68 7.85 8.53
N GLU A 47 -8.62 8.66 8.42
CA GLU A 47 -8.56 9.75 7.45
C GLU A 47 -8.50 9.24 5.99
N PHE A 48 -8.09 7.97 5.81
CA PHE A 48 -8.02 7.29 4.51
C PHE A 48 -9.29 6.51 4.15
N ASP A 49 -10.41 6.78 4.80
CA ASP A 49 -11.68 6.14 4.46
C ASP A 49 -12.06 6.39 3.00
N LYS A 50 -12.54 5.34 2.32
CA LYS A 50 -12.92 5.39 0.91
C LYS A 50 -13.99 6.43 0.66
N ARG A 51 -13.68 7.42 -0.17
CA ARG A 51 -14.63 8.47 -0.57
C ARG A 51 -14.27 9.08 -1.92
N VAL A 52 -15.28 9.63 -2.60
CA VAL A 52 -15.09 10.44 -3.80
C VAL A 52 -15.47 11.88 -3.50
N TYR A 53 -14.52 12.78 -3.69
CA TYR A 53 -14.77 14.22 -3.64
C TYR A 53 -15.10 14.71 -5.04
N SER A 54 -16.16 15.51 -5.15
CA SER A 54 -16.57 16.15 -6.39
C SER A 54 -16.45 17.67 -6.27
N PHE A 55 -15.90 18.30 -7.29
CA PHE A 55 -15.70 19.75 -7.37
C PHE A 55 -16.51 20.34 -8.52
N ASP A 56 -16.94 21.58 -8.39
CA ASP A 56 -17.85 22.26 -9.32
C ASP A 56 -17.34 22.38 -10.77
N ASN A 57 -16.04 22.17 -10.97
CA ASN A 57 -15.40 22.23 -12.29
C ASN A 57 -15.33 20.88 -13.01
N GLY A 58 -16.09 19.87 -12.59
CA GLY A 58 -16.09 18.54 -13.19
C GLY A 58 -14.87 17.68 -12.86
N LEU A 59 -14.22 17.97 -11.73
CA LEU A 59 -13.11 17.16 -11.22
C LEU A 59 -13.59 16.30 -10.05
N HIS A 60 -13.27 15.01 -10.09
CA HIS A 60 -13.63 14.03 -9.07
C HIS A 60 -12.41 13.28 -8.61
N LEU A 61 -12.19 13.22 -7.30
CA LEU A 61 -11.02 12.63 -6.67
C LEU A 61 -11.44 11.43 -5.81
N ALA A 62 -10.98 10.24 -6.14
CA ALA A 62 -11.15 9.04 -5.35
C ALA A 62 -9.99 8.90 -4.36
N VAL A 63 -10.30 8.89 -3.05
CA VAL A 63 -9.34 8.80 -1.95
C VAL A 63 -9.61 7.52 -1.15
N GLY A 64 -8.55 6.84 -0.70
CA GLY A 64 -8.64 5.67 0.17
C GLY A 64 -8.97 4.35 -0.53
N TYR A 65 -9.09 4.34 -1.86
CA TYR A 65 -9.31 3.12 -2.66
C TYR A 65 -8.01 2.38 -2.96
N GLY A 66 -6.92 3.12 -3.09
CA GLY A 66 -5.57 2.67 -3.35
C GLY A 66 -4.56 3.47 -2.54
N ILE A 67 -3.27 3.15 -2.69
CA ILE A 67 -2.18 3.97 -2.14
C ILE A 67 -2.18 5.33 -2.84
N ALA A 68 -2.30 5.33 -4.17
CA ALA A 68 -2.48 6.54 -4.95
C ALA A 68 -3.96 6.95 -5.05
N ASN A 69 -4.21 8.24 -5.17
CA ASN A 69 -5.51 8.75 -5.53
C ASN A 69 -5.72 8.63 -7.05
N SER A 70 -6.95 8.34 -7.48
CA SER A 70 -7.33 8.39 -8.89
C SER A 70 -8.26 9.57 -9.14
N ILE A 71 -8.10 10.24 -10.27
CA ILE A 71 -8.87 11.44 -10.60
C ILE A 71 -9.64 11.22 -11.90
N MET A 72 -10.92 11.57 -11.90
CA MET A 72 -11.70 11.71 -13.13
C MET A 72 -11.92 13.18 -13.43
N VAL A 73 -11.66 13.58 -14.67
CA VAL A 73 -12.01 14.90 -15.19
C VAL A 73 -13.07 14.72 -16.27
N GLU A 74 -14.21 15.39 -16.09
CA GLU A 74 -15.29 15.40 -17.07
C GLU A 74 -14.89 16.21 -18.31
N GLY A 75 -15.10 15.64 -19.47
CA GLY A 75 -14.96 16.32 -20.76
C GLY A 75 -16.27 16.32 -21.55
N ILE A 76 -16.35 17.14 -22.58
CA ILE A 76 -17.56 17.29 -23.43
C ILE A 76 -17.86 15.97 -24.14
N ASP A 77 -16.85 15.32 -24.68
CA ASP A 77 -16.98 14.10 -25.50
C ASP A 77 -16.60 12.81 -24.75
N GLY A 78 -16.30 12.91 -23.47
CA GLY A 78 -15.89 11.79 -22.61
C GLY A 78 -15.00 12.21 -21.46
N ASN A 79 -14.67 11.26 -20.61
CA ASN A 79 -13.94 11.48 -19.37
C ASN A 79 -12.45 11.19 -19.54
N ILE A 80 -11.63 11.82 -18.71
CA ILE A 80 -10.19 11.58 -18.59
C ILE A 80 -9.94 10.97 -17.21
N ILE A 81 -9.15 9.89 -17.16
CA ILE A 81 -8.65 9.31 -15.90
C ILE A 81 -7.19 9.73 -15.73
N ILE A 82 -6.87 10.30 -14.59
CA ILE A 82 -5.49 10.60 -14.19
C ILE A 82 -5.13 9.65 -13.05
N ASP A 83 -4.11 8.85 -13.27
CA ASP A 83 -3.66 7.72 -12.44
C ASP A 83 -4.73 6.63 -12.24
N ALA A 84 -4.34 5.43 -12.60
CA ALA A 84 -5.26 4.33 -12.87
C ALA A 84 -5.33 3.26 -11.78
N SER A 85 -4.88 3.58 -10.57
CA SER A 85 -4.82 2.67 -9.41
C SER A 85 -3.73 1.57 -9.52
N ASP A 86 -3.55 0.82 -8.43
CA ASP A 86 -2.53 -0.20 -8.25
C ASP A 86 -2.88 -1.56 -8.90
N SER A 87 -4.17 -1.78 -9.17
CA SER A 87 -4.64 -3.03 -9.76
C SER A 87 -5.93 -2.85 -10.57
N VAL A 88 -6.23 -3.85 -11.39
CA VAL A 88 -7.48 -3.89 -12.17
C VAL A 88 -8.71 -3.86 -11.27
N ALA A 89 -8.67 -4.55 -10.11
CA ALA A 89 -9.80 -4.59 -9.18
C ALA A 89 -10.03 -3.24 -8.49
N GLU A 90 -8.96 -2.54 -8.11
CA GLU A 90 -9.09 -1.19 -7.55
C GLU A 90 -9.63 -0.20 -8.57
N ALA A 91 -9.14 -0.25 -9.81
CA ALA A 91 -9.64 0.57 -10.90
C ALA A 91 -11.14 0.32 -11.15
N GLU A 92 -11.59 -0.94 -11.09
CA GLU A 92 -13.01 -1.31 -11.19
C GLU A 92 -13.83 -0.71 -10.04
N GLU A 93 -13.36 -0.82 -8.80
CA GLU A 93 -14.02 -0.25 -7.64
C GLU A 93 -14.14 1.28 -7.75
N VAL A 94 -13.05 1.97 -8.07
CA VAL A 94 -13.04 3.42 -8.30
C VAL A 94 -14.02 3.81 -9.41
N TYR A 95 -13.98 3.13 -10.55
CA TYR A 95 -14.86 3.43 -11.67
C TYR A 95 -16.33 3.18 -11.34
N SER A 96 -16.65 2.21 -10.47
CA SER A 96 -18.03 1.98 -10.02
C SER A 96 -18.64 3.21 -9.33
N HIS A 97 -17.83 4.08 -8.77
CA HIS A 97 -18.23 5.37 -8.19
C HIS A 97 -18.22 6.49 -9.23
N PHE A 98 -17.18 6.62 -10.04
CA PHE A 98 -17.06 7.63 -11.07
C PHE A 98 -18.19 7.53 -12.11
N SER A 99 -18.54 6.33 -12.56
CA SER A 99 -19.60 6.11 -13.54
C SER A 99 -21.00 6.50 -13.06
N LYS A 100 -21.23 6.56 -11.75
CA LYS A 100 -22.49 7.07 -11.18
C LYS A 100 -22.58 8.59 -11.25
N ILE A 101 -21.42 9.28 -11.32
CA ILE A 101 -21.35 10.73 -11.46
C ILE A 101 -21.45 11.10 -12.94
N ASN A 102 -20.59 10.50 -13.77
CA ASN A 102 -20.56 10.70 -15.19
C ASN A 102 -20.19 9.39 -15.92
N SER A 103 -21.10 8.87 -16.73
CA SER A 103 -20.94 7.60 -17.46
C SER A 103 -20.44 7.77 -18.89
N ASN A 104 -19.98 8.95 -19.27
CA ASN A 104 -19.38 9.18 -20.58
C ASN A 104 -18.17 8.26 -20.80
N PRO A 105 -17.86 7.88 -22.06
CA PRO A 105 -16.73 7.00 -22.33
C PRO A 105 -15.41 7.60 -21.88
N ILE A 106 -14.48 6.75 -21.48
CA ILE A 106 -13.11 7.18 -21.16
C ILE A 106 -12.37 7.46 -22.47
N LYS A 107 -11.90 8.68 -22.65
CA LYS A 107 -11.18 9.15 -23.83
C LYS A 107 -9.68 9.19 -23.65
N ALA A 108 -9.21 9.37 -22.41
CA ALA A 108 -7.78 9.34 -22.10
C ALA A 108 -7.51 8.77 -20.70
N ILE A 109 -6.35 8.17 -20.58
CA ILE A 109 -5.71 7.77 -19.33
C ILE A 109 -4.38 8.48 -19.28
N ILE A 110 -4.10 9.20 -18.21
CA ILE A 110 -2.84 9.94 -18.03
C ILE A 110 -2.11 9.35 -16.83
N TYR A 111 -0.86 8.97 -17.00
CA TYR A 111 0.01 8.60 -15.90
C TYR A 111 0.83 9.81 -15.47
N THR A 112 0.75 10.18 -14.20
CA THR A 112 1.59 11.26 -13.66
C THR A 112 3.05 10.81 -13.59
N HIS A 113 3.28 9.54 -13.28
CA HIS A 113 4.62 8.93 -13.25
C HIS A 113 4.54 7.40 -13.34
N ASN A 114 5.68 6.73 -13.19
CA ASN A 114 5.88 5.32 -13.49
C ASN A 114 5.60 4.34 -12.33
N HIS A 115 5.15 4.77 -11.16
CA HIS A 115 4.88 3.85 -10.06
C HIS A 115 3.64 2.98 -10.33
N GLY A 116 3.61 1.78 -9.75
CA GLY A 116 2.57 0.78 -10.02
C GLY A 116 1.18 1.22 -9.58
N ASP A 117 1.10 1.86 -8.43
CA ASP A 117 -0.13 2.41 -7.86
C ASP A 117 -0.79 3.52 -8.71
N HIS A 118 -0.09 4.02 -9.73
CA HIS A 118 -0.61 4.97 -10.71
C HIS A 118 -0.91 4.35 -12.08
N THR A 119 -0.41 3.13 -12.35
CA THR A 119 -0.39 2.60 -13.73
C THR A 119 -0.99 1.20 -13.88
N PHE A 120 -1.06 0.38 -12.81
CA PHE A 120 -1.35 -1.05 -12.92
C PHE A 120 -2.84 -1.38 -13.03
N GLY A 121 -3.73 -0.44 -12.80
CA GLY A 121 -5.18 -0.62 -13.04
C GLY A 121 -5.65 -0.21 -14.43
N ALA A 122 -4.77 0.35 -15.27
CA ALA A 122 -5.13 0.96 -16.55
C ALA A 122 -5.87 0.05 -17.53
N ALA A 123 -5.60 -1.25 -17.50
CA ALA A 123 -6.28 -2.21 -18.37
C ALA A 123 -7.79 -2.26 -18.14
N TYR A 124 -8.28 -1.95 -16.94
CA TYR A 124 -9.70 -1.85 -16.69
C TYR A 124 -10.34 -0.75 -17.54
N TYR A 125 -9.85 0.47 -17.40
CA TYR A 125 -10.38 1.62 -18.16
C TYR A 125 -10.19 1.46 -19.67
N TYR A 126 -9.04 0.90 -20.08
CA TYR A 126 -8.71 0.67 -21.49
C TYR A 126 -9.68 -0.28 -22.18
N ASN A 127 -10.24 -1.22 -21.45
CA ASN A 127 -11.13 -2.27 -22.00
C ASN A 127 -12.63 -2.01 -21.78
N LEU A 128 -13.02 -0.89 -21.20
CA LEU A 128 -14.44 -0.58 -20.95
C LEU A 128 -15.28 -0.44 -22.23
N GLY A 129 -14.69 0.10 -23.28
CA GLY A 129 -15.39 0.36 -24.54
C GLY A 129 -14.72 -0.28 -25.76
N GLU A 130 -15.39 -0.22 -26.89
CA GLU A 130 -14.83 -0.63 -28.19
C GLU A 130 -13.73 0.34 -28.64
N GLU A 131 -13.99 1.65 -28.55
CA GLU A 131 -13.03 2.69 -28.82
C GLU A 131 -12.01 2.76 -27.66
N LYS A 132 -10.73 2.60 -28.00
CA LYS A 132 -9.67 2.59 -26.98
C LYS A 132 -9.24 4.00 -26.63
N PRO A 133 -9.10 4.33 -25.31
CA PRO A 133 -8.64 5.64 -24.90
C PRO A 133 -7.17 5.88 -25.27
N MET A 134 -6.80 7.13 -25.40
CA MET A 134 -5.41 7.53 -25.44
C MET A 134 -4.77 7.23 -24.09
N VAL A 135 -3.54 6.69 -24.10
CA VAL A 135 -2.74 6.52 -22.88
C VAL A 135 -1.53 7.44 -22.97
N ILE A 136 -1.48 8.41 -22.11
CA ILE A 136 -0.55 9.56 -22.18
C ILE A 136 0.40 9.51 -20.99
N ALA A 137 1.70 9.61 -21.24
CA ALA A 137 2.70 9.70 -20.19
C ALA A 137 4.01 10.32 -20.71
N HIS A 138 4.91 10.64 -19.78
CA HIS A 138 6.28 11.00 -20.14
C HIS A 138 6.98 9.83 -20.85
N GLU A 139 7.83 10.11 -21.82
CA GLU A 139 8.49 9.08 -22.67
C GLU A 139 9.27 8.03 -21.86
N SER A 140 9.86 8.39 -20.73
CA SER A 140 10.61 7.47 -19.86
C SER A 140 9.72 6.51 -19.04
N THR A 141 8.42 6.75 -18.96
CA THR A 141 7.52 5.98 -18.08
C THR A 141 7.58 4.48 -18.37
N SER A 142 7.50 4.10 -19.65
CA SER A 142 7.51 2.68 -20.03
C SER A 142 8.80 1.99 -19.65
N GLU A 143 9.95 2.63 -19.87
CA GLU A 143 11.25 2.06 -19.50
C GLU A 143 11.33 1.77 -17.99
N TYR A 144 10.90 2.73 -17.16
CA TYR A 144 10.94 2.54 -15.71
C TYR A 144 9.95 1.48 -15.23
N VAL A 145 8.73 1.44 -15.78
CA VAL A 145 7.75 0.37 -15.45
C VAL A 145 8.31 -1.00 -15.83
N GLU A 146 8.85 -1.16 -17.04
CA GLU A 146 9.44 -2.41 -17.52
C GLU A 146 10.63 -2.86 -16.66
N ARG A 147 11.46 -1.93 -16.19
CA ARG A 147 12.56 -2.24 -15.26
C ARG A 147 12.07 -2.71 -13.89
N ILE A 148 11.04 -2.05 -13.35
CA ILE A 148 10.43 -2.40 -12.05
C ILE A 148 9.77 -3.77 -12.12
N MET A 149 8.99 -4.03 -13.17
CA MET A 149 8.29 -5.31 -13.36
C MET A 149 9.25 -6.44 -13.76
N GLY A 150 10.37 -6.12 -14.38
CA GLY A 150 11.37 -7.08 -14.87
C GLY A 150 12.55 -7.26 -13.93
N ILE A 151 13.68 -6.69 -14.31
CA ILE A 151 14.98 -6.95 -13.67
C ILE A 151 15.03 -6.55 -12.18
N LEU A 152 14.29 -5.51 -11.77
CA LEU A 152 14.29 -5.03 -10.40
C LEU A 152 13.22 -5.70 -9.54
N ASN A 153 12.26 -6.42 -10.12
CA ASN A 153 11.13 -7.00 -9.41
C ASN A 153 11.52 -7.83 -8.17
N PRO A 154 12.48 -8.77 -8.23
CA PRO A 154 12.83 -9.57 -7.06
C PRO A 154 13.36 -8.75 -5.89
N ILE A 155 14.07 -7.65 -6.19
CA ILE A 155 14.64 -6.76 -5.17
C ILE A 155 13.54 -5.87 -4.57
N ILE A 156 12.71 -5.29 -5.44
CA ILE A 156 11.62 -4.39 -5.03
C ILE A 156 10.58 -5.16 -4.21
N SER A 157 10.14 -6.33 -4.67
CA SER A 157 9.16 -7.16 -3.95
C SER A 157 9.66 -7.53 -2.55
N LYS A 158 10.94 -7.95 -2.43
CA LYS A 158 11.53 -8.28 -1.13
C LYS A 158 11.65 -7.08 -0.19
N ARG A 159 11.91 -5.89 -0.73
CA ARG A 159 11.95 -4.65 0.08
C ARG A 159 10.56 -4.23 0.50
N SER A 160 9.61 -4.25 -0.44
CA SER A 160 8.23 -3.86 -0.21
C SER A 160 7.54 -4.73 0.83
N SER A 161 7.74 -6.06 0.79
CA SER A 161 7.15 -6.97 1.78
C SER A 161 7.59 -6.64 3.21
N ARG A 162 8.84 -6.23 3.38
CA ARG A 162 9.37 -5.82 4.70
C ARG A 162 8.98 -4.40 5.08
N MET A 163 8.91 -3.50 4.10
CA MET A 163 8.62 -2.08 4.34
C MET A 163 7.15 -1.85 4.69
N PHE A 164 6.26 -2.58 4.03
CA PHE A 164 4.81 -2.38 4.15
C PHE A 164 4.09 -3.44 4.97
N GLY A 165 4.85 -4.30 5.65
CA GLY A 165 4.28 -5.29 6.57
C GLY A 165 3.48 -6.41 5.92
N THR A 166 3.66 -6.69 4.62
CA THR A 166 2.86 -7.73 3.91
C THR A 166 3.14 -9.16 4.38
N GLU A 167 4.22 -9.38 5.14
CA GLU A 167 4.55 -10.66 5.78
C GLU A 167 3.96 -10.79 7.20
N LEU A 168 3.32 -9.74 7.73
CA LEU A 168 2.67 -9.77 9.03
C LEU A 168 1.32 -10.50 8.95
N PRO A 169 0.83 -11.04 10.07
CA PRO A 169 -0.51 -11.62 10.14
C PRO A 169 -1.58 -10.62 9.73
N SER A 170 -2.64 -11.11 9.11
CA SER A 170 -3.78 -10.28 8.75
C SER A 170 -4.38 -9.62 10.00
N GLY A 171 -4.50 -8.31 9.98
CA GLY A 171 -5.01 -7.50 11.09
C GLY A 171 -3.93 -6.81 11.93
N ASP A 172 -2.64 -7.19 11.77
CA ASP A 172 -1.54 -6.52 12.46
C ASP A 172 -1.05 -5.28 11.70
N VAL A 173 -1.45 -5.13 10.44
CA VAL A 173 -1.12 -3.96 9.61
C VAL A 173 -2.32 -3.04 9.52
N ILE A 174 -2.23 -1.87 10.14
CA ILE A 174 -3.31 -0.86 10.16
C ILE A 174 -3.23 0.02 8.92
N ASN A 175 -2.03 0.46 8.57
CA ASN A 175 -1.73 1.18 7.33
C ASN A 175 -0.31 0.87 6.86
N VAL A 176 0.07 1.33 5.68
CA VAL A 176 1.40 1.09 5.10
C VAL A 176 2.35 2.29 5.26
N GLY A 177 2.00 3.28 6.09
CA GLY A 177 2.80 4.47 6.35
C GLY A 177 2.68 5.56 5.28
N ILE A 178 2.19 5.24 4.10
CA ILE A 178 1.95 6.16 2.98
C ILE A 178 0.50 6.12 2.47
N GLY A 179 -0.34 5.33 3.12
CA GLY A 179 -1.75 5.19 2.75
C GLY A 179 -2.40 3.98 3.44
N PRO A 180 -3.64 3.66 3.09
CA PRO A 180 -4.37 2.56 3.70
C PRO A 180 -3.71 1.20 3.41
N TYR A 181 -3.88 0.24 4.31
CA TYR A 181 -3.57 -1.15 4.03
C TYR A 181 -4.73 -1.80 3.29
N LEU A 182 -4.49 -2.19 2.04
CA LEU A 182 -5.51 -2.77 1.16
C LEU A 182 -5.40 -4.30 1.05
N GLY A 183 -4.51 -4.90 1.82
CA GLY A 183 -4.18 -6.31 1.71
C GLY A 183 -3.29 -6.62 0.51
N VAL A 184 -3.00 -7.91 0.31
CA VAL A 184 -2.29 -8.36 -0.89
C VAL A 184 -3.33 -8.59 -1.98
N SER A 185 -3.37 -7.72 -2.97
CA SER A 185 -4.27 -7.88 -4.11
C SER A 185 -3.91 -9.14 -4.90
N GLN A 186 -4.91 -10.00 -5.13
CA GLN A 186 -4.81 -11.12 -6.08
C GLN A 186 -5.20 -10.68 -7.51
N SER A 187 -5.53 -9.40 -7.70
CA SER A 187 -5.91 -8.85 -8.98
C SER A 187 -4.71 -8.79 -9.94
N PRO A 188 -4.93 -9.03 -11.23
CA PRO A 188 -3.85 -8.92 -12.20
C PRO A 188 -3.34 -7.49 -12.32
N ILE A 189 -2.04 -7.37 -12.61
CA ILE A 189 -1.41 -6.12 -13.03
C ILE A 189 -1.85 -5.84 -14.47
N GLY A 190 -2.49 -4.69 -14.67
CA GLY A 190 -3.07 -4.29 -15.95
C GLY A 190 -2.39 -3.04 -16.52
N TYR A 191 -1.06 -3.02 -16.59
CA TYR A 191 -0.34 -1.92 -17.23
C TYR A 191 -0.61 -1.85 -18.73
N ILE A 192 -0.97 -0.67 -19.22
CA ILE A 192 -1.09 -0.36 -20.66
C ILE A 192 0.02 0.61 -21.04
N LYS A 193 0.80 0.22 -22.03
CA LYS A 193 1.88 1.08 -22.54
C LYS A 193 1.32 2.36 -23.14
N PRO A 194 1.85 3.55 -22.79
CA PRO A 194 1.45 4.80 -23.41
C PRO A 194 1.57 4.77 -24.94
N ASN A 195 0.55 5.26 -25.63
CA ASN A 195 0.52 5.43 -27.08
C ASN A 195 0.72 6.89 -27.51
N ILE A 196 0.71 7.81 -26.53
CA ILE A 196 1.10 9.22 -26.69
C ILE A 196 2.12 9.55 -25.61
N THR A 197 3.28 10.08 -26.01
CA THR A 197 4.32 10.49 -25.06
C THR A 197 4.75 11.92 -25.27
N PHE A 198 5.25 12.53 -24.19
CA PHE A 198 5.87 13.85 -24.19
C PHE A 198 7.25 13.81 -23.49
N THR A 199 8.09 14.80 -23.73
CA THR A 199 9.43 15.00 -23.15
C THR A 199 9.41 16.09 -22.11
#